data_b00893daa12c4dd398f945b0bdcfc4de
#
_entry.id   b00893daa12c4dd398f945b0bdcfc4de
#
_cell.length_a   1.000
_cell.length_b   1.000
_cell.length_c   1.000
_cell.angle_alpha   90.00
_cell.angle_beta   90.00
_cell.angle_gamma   90.00
#
_symmetry.space_group_name_H-M   'P 1'
#
loop_
_entity.id
_entity.type
_entity.pdbx_description
1 polymer ?
#
loop_
_entity_poly.entity_id
_entity_poly.type
_entity_poly.pdbx_seq_one_letter_code
_entity_poly.pdbx_strand_id
1 'polypeptide(L)'
;MEKTEQLYEGKAKKVWATDDPEIVIVDYKDDATAFNGLKKGTIVGKSVVNNKMSNYLMQLLEKHGVPTHFVKELSDRETAVKKVKIVPLEVIIRNRAAGSICKRLGLEEGMDFVRPSIEFSYKDDDLGDPLINSYHAISCGFATQEDVDTIKKYAFKVNEVLKEYFLSIGVELIDFKLEFGKTSDGTIVLADEISPDTCRFWDSKTHEKLDKDRFRRDLGGVEDAYAEMMKRVGLD
;
A
#
# COMPACT_ATOMS: atom_id res chain seq x y z
N MET A 1 -2.81 22.94 -12.58
CA MET A 1 -2.68 22.26 -11.27
C MET A 1 -1.21 22.43 -10.88
N GLU A 2 -0.95 23.39 -10.03
CA GLU A 2 0.40 23.76 -9.60
C GLU A 2 0.56 23.47 -8.11
N LYS A 3 1.74 23.00 -7.70
CA LYS A 3 2.08 22.85 -6.27
C LYS A 3 2.09 24.23 -5.61
N THR A 4 1.52 24.32 -4.42
CA THR A 4 1.53 25.52 -3.60
C THR A 4 2.31 25.29 -2.31
N GLU A 5 1.69 24.85 -1.24
CA GLU A 5 2.29 24.63 0.07
C GLU A 5 2.57 23.13 0.31
N GLN A 6 3.71 22.82 0.93
CA GLN A 6 3.96 21.45 1.41
C GLN A 6 3.13 21.19 2.67
N LEU A 7 2.17 20.26 2.56
CA LEU A 7 1.28 19.90 3.66
C LEU A 7 1.90 18.87 4.61
N TYR A 8 2.68 17.95 4.06
CA TYR A 8 3.21 16.81 4.81
C TYR A 8 4.48 16.25 4.14
N GLU A 9 5.38 15.75 4.96
CA GLU A 9 6.49 14.91 4.51
C GLU A 9 6.61 13.68 5.39
N GLY A 10 6.41 12.51 4.77
CA GLY A 10 6.57 11.21 5.40
C GLY A 10 7.87 10.52 5.00
N LYS A 11 7.96 9.25 5.37
CA LYS A 11 9.12 8.38 5.12
C LYS A 11 9.40 8.20 3.63
N ALA A 12 8.35 8.07 2.80
CA ALA A 12 8.46 7.74 1.37
C ALA A 12 7.88 8.81 0.43
N LYS A 13 7.20 9.81 0.94
CA LYS A 13 6.41 10.77 0.13
C LYS A 13 6.41 12.16 0.74
N LYS A 14 6.25 13.16 -0.14
CA LYS A 14 5.81 14.52 0.19
C LYS A 14 4.41 14.74 -0.36
N VAL A 15 3.59 15.47 0.35
CA VAL A 15 2.24 15.86 -0.08
C VAL A 15 2.17 17.38 -0.18
N TRP A 16 1.72 17.87 -1.32
CA TRP A 16 1.62 19.27 -1.65
C TRP A 16 0.16 19.67 -1.89
N ALA A 17 -0.25 20.80 -1.34
CA ALA A 17 -1.48 21.46 -1.74
C ALA A 17 -1.40 21.93 -3.20
N THR A 18 -2.57 22.15 -3.81
CA THR A 18 -2.68 22.72 -5.15
C THR A 18 -3.60 23.94 -5.14
N ASP A 19 -3.78 24.54 -6.29
CA ASP A 19 -4.79 25.57 -6.55
C ASP A 19 -6.24 25.07 -6.46
N ASP A 20 -6.43 23.73 -6.47
CA ASP A 20 -7.71 23.08 -6.22
C ASP A 20 -7.72 22.52 -4.78
N PRO A 21 -8.63 22.97 -3.89
CA PRO A 21 -8.68 22.52 -2.50
C PRO A 21 -9.03 21.03 -2.33
N GLU A 22 -9.61 20.38 -3.35
CA GLU A 22 -9.97 18.96 -3.33
C GLU A 22 -8.86 18.04 -3.87
N ILE A 23 -7.76 18.62 -4.37
CA ILE A 23 -6.66 17.88 -5.00
C ILE A 23 -5.35 18.19 -4.29
N VAL A 24 -4.56 17.16 -4.08
CA VAL A 24 -3.17 17.28 -3.62
C VAL A 24 -2.23 16.57 -4.60
N ILE A 25 -0.95 16.91 -4.56
CA ILE A 25 0.09 16.21 -5.32
C ILE A 25 0.93 15.40 -4.35
N VAL A 26 1.04 14.10 -4.65
CA VAL A 26 1.96 13.18 -3.97
C VAL A 26 3.24 13.10 -4.79
N ASP A 27 4.38 13.36 -4.14
CA ASP A 27 5.72 13.28 -4.69
C ASP A 27 6.49 12.17 -3.98
N TYR A 28 6.82 11.12 -4.70
CA TYR A 28 7.48 9.94 -4.15
C TYR A 28 8.98 10.13 -3.99
N LYS A 29 9.54 9.52 -2.95
CA LYS A 29 10.96 9.59 -2.58
C LYS A 29 11.63 8.24 -2.71
N ASP A 30 12.94 8.24 -2.95
CA ASP A 30 13.76 7.02 -2.94
C ASP A 30 14.18 6.59 -1.52
N ASP A 31 13.87 7.42 -0.51
CA ASP A 31 14.12 7.06 0.89
C ASP A 31 13.36 5.79 1.27
N ALA A 32 14.06 4.88 1.92
CA ALA A 32 13.53 3.63 2.42
C ALA A 32 13.74 3.50 3.93
N THR A 33 12.69 3.09 4.63
CA THR A 33 12.76 2.79 6.05
C THR A 33 12.14 1.43 6.35
N ALA A 34 12.64 0.74 7.37
CA ALA A 34 12.05 -0.46 7.90
C ALA A 34 12.11 -0.47 9.43
N PHE A 35 11.28 -1.32 10.07
CA PHE A 35 11.24 -1.50 11.53
C PHE A 35 11.02 -0.17 12.26
N ASN A 36 9.95 0.55 11.92
CA ASN A 36 9.59 1.86 12.51
C ASN A 36 10.74 2.89 12.44
N GLY A 37 11.47 2.90 11.29
CA GLY A 37 12.55 3.85 11.05
C GLY A 37 13.89 3.49 11.69
N LEU A 38 14.01 2.34 12.34
CA LEU A 38 15.31 1.84 12.88
C LEU A 38 16.30 1.52 11.77
N LYS A 39 15.83 1.06 10.62
CA LYS A 39 16.62 0.86 9.42
C LYS A 39 16.28 1.94 8.39
N LYS A 40 17.30 2.65 7.92
CA LYS A 40 17.19 3.70 6.92
C LYS A 40 18.14 3.46 5.77
N GLY A 41 17.76 3.84 4.57
CA GLY A 41 18.58 3.76 3.36
C GLY A 41 17.89 4.40 2.18
N THR A 42 18.46 4.19 1.01
CA THR A 42 17.91 4.64 -0.27
C THR A 42 17.81 3.44 -1.19
N ILE A 43 16.70 3.33 -1.89
CA ILE A 43 16.49 2.36 -2.99
C ILE A 43 16.33 3.20 -4.25
N VAL A 44 17.36 3.21 -5.08
CA VAL A 44 17.40 4.05 -6.29
C VAL A 44 16.29 3.63 -7.26
N GLY A 45 15.50 4.60 -7.72
CA GLY A 45 14.38 4.36 -8.64
C GLY A 45 13.08 3.90 -7.97
N LYS A 46 13.09 3.67 -6.65
CA LYS A 46 11.89 3.26 -5.91
C LYS A 46 10.72 4.21 -6.10
N SER A 47 10.98 5.51 -6.09
CA SER A 47 9.97 6.56 -6.29
C SER A 47 9.20 6.40 -7.59
N VAL A 48 9.91 6.11 -8.68
CA VAL A 48 9.32 5.89 -10.01
C VAL A 48 8.48 4.63 -10.02
N VAL A 49 9.01 3.53 -9.50
CA VAL A 49 8.29 2.25 -9.42
C VAL A 49 7.01 2.38 -8.60
N ASN A 50 7.10 2.96 -7.41
CA ASN A 50 5.95 3.10 -6.51
C ASN A 50 4.87 4.00 -7.13
N ASN A 51 5.27 5.12 -7.75
CA ASN A 51 4.33 6.03 -8.40
C ASN A 51 3.60 5.36 -9.57
N LYS A 52 4.34 4.84 -10.54
CA LYS A 52 3.76 4.26 -11.76
C LYS A 52 2.93 3.01 -11.46
N MET A 53 3.44 2.12 -10.61
CA MET A 53 2.71 0.90 -10.26
C MET A 53 1.41 1.22 -9.50
N SER A 54 1.46 2.13 -8.51
CA SER A 54 0.25 2.55 -7.79
C SER A 54 -0.79 3.16 -8.73
N ASN A 55 -0.37 4.04 -9.64
CA ASN A 55 -1.27 4.67 -10.61
C ASN A 55 -1.94 3.64 -11.52
N TYR A 56 -1.18 2.68 -12.04
CA TYR A 56 -1.70 1.61 -12.88
C TYR A 56 -2.69 0.73 -12.13
N LEU A 57 -2.31 0.27 -10.93
CA LEU A 57 -3.14 -0.64 -10.14
C LEU A 57 -4.40 0.04 -9.61
N MET A 58 -4.34 1.31 -9.22
CA MET A 58 -5.53 2.07 -8.82
C MET A 58 -6.54 2.21 -9.97
N GLN A 59 -6.07 2.50 -11.18
CA GLN A 59 -6.95 2.55 -12.36
C GLN A 59 -7.53 1.17 -12.71
N LEU A 60 -6.77 0.09 -12.52
CA LEU A 60 -7.27 -1.27 -12.66
C LEU A 60 -8.39 -1.53 -11.66
N LEU A 61 -8.21 -1.15 -10.40
CA LEU A 61 -9.18 -1.34 -9.33
C LEU A 61 -10.46 -0.52 -9.55
N GLU A 62 -10.35 0.70 -10.06
CA GLU A 62 -11.53 1.52 -10.41
C GLU A 62 -12.41 0.85 -11.47
N LYS A 63 -11.81 0.21 -12.48
CA LYS A 63 -12.53 -0.59 -13.48
C LYS A 63 -13.29 -1.78 -12.85
N HIS A 64 -12.88 -2.22 -11.66
CA HIS A 64 -13.50 -3.31 -10.91
C HIS A 64 -14.38 -2.82 -9.74
N GLY A 65 -14.69 -1.51 -9.71
CA GLY A 65 -15.64 -0.94 -8.76
C GLY A 65 -15.06 -0.60 -7.38
N VAL A 66 -13.74 -0.50 -7.24
CA VAL A 66 -13.10 0.03 -6.03
C VAL A 66 -12.72 1.48 -6.27
N PRO A 67 -13.38 2.46 -5.63
CA PRO A 67 -13.03 3.86 -5.81
C PRO A 67 -11.66 4.15 -5.20
N THR A 68 -10.85 4.96 -5.89
CA THR A 68 -9.52 5.36 -5.42
C THR A 68 -9.35 6.87 -5.37
N HIS A 69 -8.26 7.30 -4.78
CA HIS A 69 -7.89 8.72 -4.76
C HIS A 69 -7.18 9.17 -6.05
N PHE A 70 -6.84 8.27 -6.94
CA PHE A 70 -6.13 8.62 -8.19
C PHE A 70 -6.91 9.64 -9.03
N VAL A 71 -6.21 10.63 -9.55
CA VAL A 71 -6.74 11.62 -10.49
C VAL A 71 -5.94 11.63 -11.79
N LYS A 72 -4.62 11.86 -11.68
CA LYS A 72 -3.76 11.97 -12.87
C LYS A 72 -2.30 11.83 -12.51
N GLU A 73 -1.55 11.03 -13.28
CA GLU A 73 -0.09 11.04 -13.26
C GLU A 73 0.44 12.37 -13.84
N LEU A 74 1.36 13.02 -13.15
CA LEU A 74 1.95 14.29 -13.54
C LEU A 74 3.37 14.14 -14.06
N SER A 75 4.13 13.23 -13.45
CA SER A 75 5.50 12.88 -13.84
C SER A 75 5.82 11.47 -13.38
N ASP A 76 7.03 10.99 -13.65
CA ASP A 76 7.49 9.68 -13.18
C ASP A 76 7.38 9.49 -11.66
N ARG A 77 7.38 10.59 -10.89
CA ARG A 77 7.40 10.57 -9.42
C ARG A 77 6.19 11.23 -8.77
N GLU A 78 5.36 11.92 -9.55
CA GLU A 78 4.31 12.77 -9.02
C GLU A 78 2.96 12.38 -9.58
N THR A 79 1.97 12.34 -8.70
CA THR A 79 0.57 12.07 -9.04
C THR A 79 -0.34 13.05 -8.32
N ALA A 80 -1.29 13.62 -9.07
CA ALA A 80 -2.42 14.33 -8.51
C ALA A 80 -3.43 13.30 -7.99
N VAL A 81 -3.84 13.46 -6.74
CA VAL A 81 -4.81 12.59 -6.08
C VAL A 81 -5.88 13.43 -5.38
N LYS A 82 -7.05 12.84 -5.16
CA LYS A 82 -8.10 13.47 -4.33
C LYS A 82 -7.54 13.71 -2.93
N LYS A 83 -7.78 14.89 -2.40
CA LYS A 83 -7.50 15.19 -0.99
C LYS A 83 -8.47 14.39 -0.13
N VAL A 84 -7.94 13.62 0.79
CA VAL A 84 -8.74 12.78 1.68
C VAL A 84 -8.32 12.99 3.14
N LYS A 85 -9.27 12.79 4.05
CA LYS A 85 -8.98 12.60 5.46
C LYS A 85 -8.73 11.10 5.67
N ILE A 86 -7.50 10.72 5.95
CA ILE A 86 -7.14 9.32 6.18
C ILE A 86 -7.93 8.77 7.36
N VAL A 87 -8.55 7.62 7.17
CA VAL A 87 -9.06 6.81 8.27
C VAL A 87 -7.84 6.22 8.97
N PRO A 88 -7.64 6.42 10.28
CA PRO A 88 -6.39 6.10 10.94
C PRO A 88 -6.21 4.58 11.17
N LEU A 89 -6.37 3.81 10.12
CA LEU A 89 -6.26 2.36 10.09
C LEU A 89 -5.32 1.93 8.96
N GLU A 90 -4.35 1.10 9.29
CA GLU A 90 -3.70 0.26 8.30
C GLU A 90 -4.51 -1.03 8.16
N VAL A 91 -4.81 -1.42 6.93
CA VAL A 91 -5.63 -2.59 6.59
C VAL A 91 -4.75 -3.61 5.87
N ILE A 92 -4.54 -4.77 6.47
CA ILE A 92 -3.63 -5.76 5.95
C ILE A 92 -4.41 -7.01 5.54
N ILE A 93 -4.31 -7.39 4.27
CA ILE A 93 -4.83 -8.65 3.76
C ILE A 93 -3.68 -9.63 3.58
N ARG A 94 -3.85 -10.87 4.05
CA ARG A 94 -2.83 -11.92 3.87
C ARG A 94 -3.46 -13.16 3.23
N ASN A 95 -2.80 -13.63 2.18
CA ASN A 95 -3.13 -14.88 1.49
C ASN A 95 -2.26 -16.04 1.98
N ARG A 96 -1.03 -15.74 2.39
CA ARG A 96 -0.04 -16.66 2.96
C ARG A 96 0.60 -16.07 4.21
N ALA A 97 1.16 -16.92 5.05
CA ALA A 97 1.92 -16.48 6.22
C ALA A 97 3.26 -15.86 5.79
N ALA A 98 3.48 -14.59 6.11
CA ALA A 98 4.76 -13.90 5.95
C ALA A 98 4.88 -12.73 6.94
N GLY A 99 6.11 -12.36 7.27
CA GLY A 99 6.40 -11.22 8.13
C GLY A 99 5.90 -11.40 9.57
N SER A 100 5.26 -10.36 10.12
CA SER A 100 4.91 -10.30 11.55
C SER A 100 3.97 -11.40 12.03
N ILE A 101 3.06 -11.87 11.18
CA ILE A 101 2.10 -12.91 11.57
C ILE A 101 2.80 -14.25 11.89
N CYS A 102 3.90 -14.57 11.19
CA CYS A 102 4.68 -15.77 11.46
C CYS A 102 5.22 -15.75 12.90
N LYS A 103 5.75 -14.62 13.34
CA LYS A 103 6.26 -14.45 14.71
C LYS A 103 5.15 -14.46 15.75
N ARG A 104 4.04 -13.78 15.47
CA ARG A 104 2.93 -13.64 16.44
C ARG A 104 2.20 -14.96 16.69
N LEU A 105 2.05 -15.79 15.65
CA LEU A 105 1.25 -17.01 15.72
C LEU A 105 2.10 -18.29 15.61
N GLY A 106 3.43 -18.18 15.51
CA GLY A 106 4.33 -19.32 15.37
C GLY A 106 4.13 -20.08 14.04
N LEU A 107 3.78 -19.37 12.97
CA LEU A 107 3.52 -19.98 11.67
C LEU A 107 4.79 -20.06 10.83
N GLU A 108 4.89 -21.13 10.02
CA GLU A 108 5.95 -21.23 9.02
C GLU A 108 5.73 -20.23 7.89
N GLU A 109 6.81 -19.54 7.45
CA GLU A 109 6.73 -18.60 6.32
C GLU A 109 6.32 -19.35 5.04
N GLY A 110 5.36 -18.80 4.32
CA GLY A 110 4.83 -19.41 3.10
C GLY A 110 3.66 -20.38 3.31
N MET A 111 3.26 -20.64 4.56
CA MET A 111 2.07 -21.46 4.82
C MET A 111 0.83 -20.83 4.17
N ASP A 112 0.09 -21.62 3.40
CA ASP A 112 -1.18 -21.21 2.79
C ASP A 112 -2.28 -21.04 3.84
N PHE A 113 -3.04 -19.96 3.73
CA PHE A 113 -4.24 -19.80 4.54
C PHE A 113 -5.45 -20.45 3.86
N VAL A 114 -6.31 -21.07 4.66
CA VAL A 114 -7.58 -21.64 4.18
C VAL A 114 -8.45 -20.59 3.47
N ARG A 115 -8.36 -19.35 3.93
CA ARG A 115 -8.98 -18.17 3.32
C ARG A 115 -8.13 -16.94 3.64
N PRO A 116 -8.22 -15.88 2.83
CA PRO A 116 -7.53 -14.61 3.15
C PRO A 116 -7.92 -14.10 4.53
N SER A 117 -6.93 -13.66 5.31
CA SER A 117 -7.16 -12.98 6.58
C SER A 117 -7.17 -11.46 6.40
N ILE A 118 -7.84 -10.76 7.30
CA ILE A 118 -7.79 -9.30 7.40
C ILE A 118 -7.33 -8.90 8.79
N GLU A 119 -6.39 -7.96 8.86
CA GLU A 119 -5.90 -7.37 10.10
C GLU A 119 -6.06 -5.85 10.04
N PHE A 120 -6.22 -5.22 11.20
CA PHE A 120 -6.20 -3.76 11.37
C PHE A 120 -5.08 -3.38 12.31
N SER A 121 -4.36 -2.29 11.98
CA SER A 121 -3.49 -1.59 12.91
C SER A 121 -3.98 -0.16 13.05
N TYR A 122 -3.90 0.39 14.26
CA TYR A 122 -4.09 1.82 14.47
C TYR A 122 -2.86 2.55 13.93
N LYS A 123 -3.09 3.44 12.96
CA LYS A 123 -2.03 4.20 12.30
C LYS A 123 -1.54 5.30 13.21
N ASP A 124 -0.48 5.01 13.95
CA ASP A 124 0.19 5.93 14.86
C ASP A 124 1.66 5.52 15.00
N ASP A 125 2.54 6.27 14.34
CA ASP A 125 3.99 5.99 14.31
C ASP A 125 4.62 5.99 15.72
N ASP A 126 4.13 6.83 16.65
CA ASP A 126 4.66 6.93 18.02
C ASP A 126 4.30 5.69 18.85
N LEU A 127 3.18 5.06 18.54
CA LEU A 127 2.74 3.82 19.17
C LEU A 127 3.24 2.56 18.41
N GLY A 128 3.90 2.73 17.25
CA GLY A 128 4.40 1.63 16.43
C GLY A 128 3.30 0.86 15.69
N ASP A 129 2.24 1.53 15.28
CA ASP A 129 1.11 0.99 14.51
C ASP A 129 0.52 -0.29 15.14
N PRO A 130 0.02 -0.21 16.39
CA PRO A 130 -0.40 -1.40 17.15
C PRO A 130 -1.54 -2.14 16.46
N LEU A 131 -1.46 -3.46 16.47
CA LEU A 131 -2.51 -4.33 15.95
C LEU A 131 -3.78 -4.19 16.81
N ILE A 132 -4.90 -3.96 16.17
CA ILE A 132 -6.23 -3.84 16.79
C ILE A 132 -7.23 -4.72 16.05
N ASN A 133 -8.42 -4.89 16.62
CA ASN A 133 -9.54 -5.47 15.88
C ASN A 133 -10.57 -4.40 15.49
N SER A 134 -11.58 -4.78 14.72
CA SER A 134 -12.61 -3.86 14.26
C SER A 134 -13.45 -3.26 15.39
N TYR A 135 -13.63 -3.98 16.50
CA TYR A 135 -14.33 -3.45 17.67
C TYR A 135 -13.54 -2.33 18.35
N HIS A 136 -12.21 -2.48 18.47
CA HIS A 136 -11.36 -1.40 18.96
C HIS A 136 -11.48 -0.15 18.06
N ALA A 137 -11.42 -0.34 16.74
CA ALA A 137 -11.52 0.77 15.78
C ALA A 137 -12.81 1.57 15.96
N ILE A 138 -13.93 0.88 16.19
CA ILE A 138 -15.24 1.50 16.38
C ILE A 138 -15.36 2.11 17.79
N SER A 139 -15.01 1.36 18.83
CA SER A 139 -15.17 1.80 20.22
C SER A 139 -14.27 2.99 20.57
N CYS A 140 -13.09 3.09 19.95
CA CYS A 140 -12.19 4.22 20.14
C CYS A 140 -12.52 5.41 19.22
N GLY A 141 -13.53 5.29 18.35
CA GLY A 141 -13.92 6.37 17.45
C GLY A 141 -12.95 6.62 16.27
N PHE A 142 -12.09 5.65 15.94
CA PHE A 142 -11.19 5.76 14.79
C PHE A 142 -11.94 5.62 13.47
N ALA A 143 -13.01 4.82 13.45
CA ALA A 143 -13.89 4.60 12.31
C ALA A 143 -15.31 4.26 12.80
N THR A 144 -16.31 4.53 11.97
CA THR A 144 -17.68 4.06 12.22
C THR A 144 -17.83 2.59 11.82
N GLN A 145 -18.93 1.94 12.22
CA GLN A 145 -19.26 0.59 11.75
C GLN A 145 -19.37 0.55 10.21
N GLU A 146 -20.03 1.55 9.62
CA GLU A 146 -20.20 1.66 8.17
C GLU A 146 -18.84 1.82 7.46
N ASP A 147 -17.93 2.62 8.02
CA ASP A 147 -16.56 2.75 7.50
C ASP A 147 -15.85 1.40 7.48
N VAL A 148 -15.88 0.69 8.61
CA VAL A 148 -15.23 -0.62 8.75
C VAL A 148 -15.81 -1.63 7.76
N ASP A 149 -17.12 -1.68 7.59
CA ASP A 149 -17.77 -2.61 6.68
C ASP A 149 -17.44 -2.28 5.21
N THR A 150 -17.42 -1.00 4.86
CA THR A 150 -17.01 -0.53 3.53
C THR A 150 -15.54 -0.83 3.25
N ILE A 151 -14.65 -0.55 4.20
CA ILE A 151 -13.22 -0.85 4.09
C ILE A 151 -12.99 -2.35 3.91
N LYS A 152 -13.63 -3.20 4.71
CA LYS A 152 -13.53 -4.66 4.56
C LYS A 152 -13.96 -5.11 3.17
N LYS A 153 -15.11 -4.62 2.69
CA LYS A 153 -15.63 -4.95 1.35
C LYS A 153 -14.62 -4.57 0.27
N TYR A 154 -14.07 -3.36 0.31
CA TYR A 154 -13.09 -2.93 -0.67
C TYR A 154 -11.76 -3.69 -0.54
N ALA A 155 -11.25 -3.91 0.67
CA ALA A 155 -10.00 -4.64 0.87
C ALA A 155 -10.06 -6.07 0.29
N PHE A 156 -11.14 -6.80 0.51
CA PHE A 156 -11.31 -8.13 -0.09
C PHE A 156 -11.50 -8.07 -1.60
N LYS A 157 -12.19 -7.04 -2.13
CA LYS A 157 -12.31 -6.86 -3.59
C LYS A 157 -10.95 -6.53 -4.23
N VAL A 158 -10.15 -5.69 -3.58
CA VAL A 158 -8.76 -5.43 -3.98
C VAL A 158 -7.97 -6.73 -4.02
N ASN A 159 -8.09 -7.57 -2.99
CA ASN A 159 -7.39 -8.86 -2.96
C ASN A 159 -7.79 -9.78 -4.12
N GLU A 160 -9.08 -9.91 -4.40
CA GLU A 160 -9.59 -10.70 -5.52
C GLU A 160 -8.96 -10.28 -6.84
N VAL A 161 -9.06 -8.98 -7.16
CA VAL A 161 -8.56 -8.43 -8.42
C VAL A 161 -7.04 -8.54 -8.53
N LEU A 162 -6.32 -8.14 -7.48
CA LEU A 162 -4.86 -8.12 -7.54
C LEU A 162 -4.24 -9.52 -7.51
N LYS A 163 -4.81 -10.49 -6.79
CA LYS A 163 -4.34 -11.88 -6.84
C LYS A 163 -4.40 -12.45 -8.25
N GLU A 164 -5.53 -12.28 -8.92
CA GLU A 164 -5.72 -12.75 -10.29
C GLU A 164 -4.76 -12.05 -11.24
N TYR A 165 -4.67 -10.73 -11.16
CA TYR A 165 -3.77 -9.94 -11.99
C TYR A 165 -2.31 -10.34 -11.83
N PHE A 166 -1.79 -10.36 -10.60
CA PHE A 166 -0.39 -10.69 -10.36
C PHE A 166 -0.05 -12.13 -10.74
N LEU A 167 -0.96 -13.08 -10.48
CA LEU A 167 -0.74 -14.46 -10.90
C LEU A 167 -0.63 -14.59 -12.43
N SER A 168 -1.39 -13.78 -13.19
CA SER A 168 -1.34 -13.76 -14.64
C SER A 168 0.01 -13.31 -15.22
N ILE A 169 0.78 -12.56 -14.42
CA ILE A 169 2.14 -12.10 -14.79
C ILE A 169 3.25 -12.85 -14.02
N GLY A 170 2.92 -14.04 -13.48
CA GLY A 170 3.89 -14.90 -12.81
C GLY A 170 4.32 -14.44 -11.42
N VAL A 171 3.50 -13.69 -10.72
CA VAL A 171 3.74 -13.18 -9.36
C VAL A 171 2.65 -13.66 -8.40
N GLU A 172 3.03 -14.14 -7.24
CA GLU A 172 2.12 -14.40 -6.14
C GLU A 172 2.01 -13.16 -5.23
N LEU A 173 0.78 -12.71 -4.99
CA LEU A 173 0.49 -11.69 -3.99
C LEU A 173 0.32 -12.38 -2.62
N ILE A 174 1.33 -12.25 -1.78
CA ILE A 174 1.39 -12.91 -0.46
C ILE A 174 0.54 -12.15 0.56
N ASP A 175 0.83 -10.90 0.75
CA ASP A 175 0.06 -9.97 1.59
C ASP A 175 0.27 -8.52 1.13
N PHE A 176 -0.56 -7.64 1.63
CA PHE A 176 -0.42 -6.22 1.35
C PHE A 176 -1.12 -5.37 2.42
N LYS A 177 -0.65 -4.13 2.55
CA LYS A 177 -1.21 -3.09 3.38
C LYS A 177 -1.95 -2.07 2.51
N LEU A 178 -3.16 -1.69 2.93
CA LEU A 178 -3.95 -0.63 2.33
C LEU A 178 -4.24 0.46 3.37
N GLU A 179 -4.40 1.67 2.88
CA GLU A 179 -4.96 2.78 3.64
C GLU A 179 -6.17 3.36 2.90
N PHE A 180 -7.17 3.78 3.64
CA PHE A 180 -8.38 4.39 3.09
C PHE A 180 -8.57 5.79 3.64
N GLY A 181 -9.21 6.63 2.86
CA GLY A 181 -9.53 7.99 3.28
C GLY A 181 -10.95 8.39 2.89
N LYS A 182 -11.45 9.45 3.51
CA LYS A 182 -12.72 10.08 3.17
C LYS A 182 -12.48 11.34 2.37
N THR A 183 -13.14 11.45 1.23
CA THR A 183 -13.26 12.69 0.47
C THR A 183 -14.13 13.71 1.22
N SER A 184 -14.19 14.94 0.74
CA SER A 184 -14.98 16.01 1.37
C SER A 184 -16.48 15.70 1.48
N ASP A 185 -17.01 14.88 0.59
CA ASP A 185 -18.41 14.40 0.63
C ASP A 185 -18.62 13.17 1.52
N GLY A 186 -17.56 12.67 2.18
CA GLY A 186 -17.61 11.51 3.07
C GLY A 186 -17.44 10.15 2.39
N THR A 187 -17.23 10.11 1.08
CA THR A 187 -17.00 8.85 0.35
C THR A 187 -15.68 8.21 0.75
N ILE A 188 -15.71 6.93 1.12
CA ILE A 188 -14.49 6.14 1.36
C ILE A 188 -13.85 5.78 0.03
N VAL A 189 -12.57 6.09 -0.11
CA VAL A 189 -11.74 5.71 -1.26
C VAL A 189 -10.44 5.06 -0.82
N LEU A 190 -9.90 4.18 -1.65
CA LEU A 190 -8.55 3.64 -1.47
C LEU A 190 -7.54 4.77 -1.70
N ALA A 191 -6.64 4.93 -0.77
CA ALA A 191 -5.59 5.94 -0.77
C ALA A 191 -4.20 5.30 -0.63
N ASP A 192 -3.19 6.08 -0.24
CA ASP A 192 -1.80 5.68 -0.09
C ASP A 192 -1.21 5.13 -1.40
N GLU A 193 -0.67 3.93 -1.40
CA GLU A 193 -0.03 3.29 -2.55
C GLU A 193 -0.27 1.78 -2.58
N ILE A 194 -0.12 1.20 -3.77
CA ILE A 194 0.02 -0.23 -3.99
C ILE A 194 1.33 -0.44 -4.74
N SER A 195 2.34 -0.97 -4.07
CA SER A 195 3.71 -1.01 -4.58
C SER A 195 4.52 -2.12 -3.91
N PRO A 196 5.76 -2.38 -4.33
CA PRO A 196 6.67 -3.29 -3.63
C PRO A 196 7.00 -2.86 -2.19
N ASP A 197 6.69 -1.61 -1.80
CA ASP A 197 6.82 -1.13 -0.42
C ASP A 197 5.69 -1.62 0.50
N THR A 198 4.48 -1.75 -0.03
CA THR A 198 3.25 -2.09 0.72
C THR A 198 2.76 -3.51 0.47
N CYS A 199 3.28 -4.20 -0.54
CA CYS A 199 2.94 -5.56 -0.90
C CYS A 199 4.13 -6.50 -0.74
N ARG A 200 3.87 -7.77 -0.41
CA ARG A 200 4.83 -8.86 -0.63
C ARG A 200 4.49 -9.58 -1.91
N PHE A 201 5.46 -9.53 -2.83
CA PHE A 201 5.41 -10.18 -4.14
C PHE A 201 6.46 -11.28 -4.20
N TRP A 202 6.02 -12.50 -4.49
CA TRP A 202 6.95 -13.60 -4.73
C TRP A 202 6.81 -14.09 -6.17
N ASP A 203 7.94 -14.45 -6.79
CA ASP A 203 7.89 -15.15 -8.06
C ASP A 203 7.09 -16.45 -7.91
N SER A 204 6.12 -16.69 -8.79
CA SER A 204 5.18 -17.81 -8.65
C SER A 204 5.82 -19.19 -8.82
N LYS A 205 7.05 -19.28 -9.35
CA LYS A 205 7.77 -20.55 -9.59
C LYS A 205 8.92 -20.74 -8.62
N THR A 206 9.70 -19.67 -8.37
CA THR A 206 10.91 -19.75 -7.57
C THR A 206 10.71 -19.33 -6.12
N HIS A 207 9.59 -18.64 -5.82
CA HIS A 207 9.31 -17.96 -4.55
C HIS A 207 10.34 -16.90 -4.15
N GLU A 208 11.10 -16.41 -5.13
CA GLU A 208 12.00 -15.29 -4.94
C GLU A 208 11.22 -14.02 -4.57
N LYS A 209 11.74 -13.26 -3.61
CA LYS A 209 11.09 -12.04 -3.13
C LYS A 209 11.35 -10.88 -4.12
N LEU A 210 10.27 -10.25 -4.57
CA LEU A 210 10.28 -9.16 -5.56
C LEU A 210 9.80 -7.83 -4.93
N ASP A 211 10.06 -7.64 -3.65
CA ASP A 211 9.52 -6.55 -2.84
C ASP A 211 10.53 -6.02 -1.81
N LYS A 212 10.07 -5.12 -0.95
CA LYS A 212 10.87 -4.46 0.10
C LYS A 212 11.46 -5.42 1.14
N ASP A 213 11.02 -6.68 1.21
CA ASP A 213 11.65 -7.64 2.11
C ASP A 213 13.12 -7.88 1.78
N ARG A 214 13.55 -7.65 0.53
CA ARG A 214 14.97 -7.64 0.19
C ARG A 214 15.76 -6.59 0.97
N PHE A 215 15.19 -5.38 1.13
CA PHE A 215 15.77 -4.32 1.96
C PHE A 215 15.64 -4.63 3.45
N ARG A 216 14.45 -5.08 3.90
CA ARG A 216 14.21 -5.39 5.32
C ARG A 216 15.16 -6.46 5.87
N ARG A 217 15.48 -7.47 5.04
CA ARG A 217 16.19 -8.70 5.42
C ARG A 217 17.63 -8.77 4.89
N ASP A 218 18.15 -7.68 4.30
CA ASP A 218 19.49 -7.61 3.71
C ASP A 218 19.78 -8.71 2.67
N LEU A 219 18.80 -9.02 1.82
CA LEU A 219 18.93 -10.08 0.81
C LEU A 219 19.69 -9.61 -0.45
N GLY A 220 19.97 -8.31 -0.58
CA GLY A 220 20.56 -7.72 -1.79
C GLY A 220 19.61 -7.63 -2.97
N GLY A 221 20.03 -6.99 -4.08
CA GLY A 221 19.30 -6.92 -5.34
C GLY A 221 17.91 -6.28 -5.22
N VAL A 222 17.71 -5.31 -4.33
CA VAL A 222 16.39 -4.69 -4.11
C VAL A 222 15.98 -3.84 -5.31
N GLU A 223 16.90 -3.10 -5.92
CA GLU A 223 16.65 -2.30 -7.12
C GLU A 223 16.29 -3.21 -8.32
N ASP A 224 16.98 -4.33 -8.48
CA ASP A 224 16.70 -5.31 -9.53
C ASP A 224 15.29 -5.91 -9.36
N ALA A 225 14.89 -6.21 -8.12
CA ALA A 225 13.55 -6.72 -7.83
C ALA A 225 12.45 -5.69 -8.17
N TYR A 226 12.68 -4.40 -7.86
CA TYR A 226 11.73 -3.34 -8.21
C TYR A 226 11.65 -3.14 -9.73
N ALA A 227 12.79 -3.17 -10.43
CA ALA A 227 12.83 -3.11 -11.89
C ALA A 227 12.13 -4.32 -12.53
N GLU A 228 12.34 -5.54 -12.00
CA GLU A 228 11.64 -6.74 -12.46
C GLU A 228 10.12 -6.62 -12.30
N MET A 229 9.64 -6.06 -11.18
CA MET A 229 8.21 -5.82 -11.00
C MET A 229 7.67 -4.80 -12.01
N MET A 230 8.39 -3.71 -12.32
CA MET A 230 8.01 -2.76 -13.36
C MET A 230 7.86 -3.44 -14.72
N LYS A 231 8.84 -4.26 -15.09
CA LYS A 231 8.84 -5.01 -16.34
C LYS A 231 7.66 -5.99 -16.43
N ARG A 232 7.38 -6.76 -15.35
CA ARG A 232 6.25 -7.70 -15.34
C ARG A 232 4.90 -7.01 -15.44
N VAL A 233 4.77 -5.84 -14.82
CA VAL A 233 3.55 -5.01 -14.93
C VAL A 233 3.44 -4.32 -16.30
N GLY A 234 4.55 -4.25 -17.09
CA GLY A 234 4.58 -3.60 -18.40
C GLY A 234 4.65 -2.08 -18.33
N LEU A 235 5.41 -1.55 -17.39
CA LEU A 235 5.54 -0.10 -17.13
C LEU A 235 6.99 0.41 -17.29
N ASP A 236 7.90 -0.41 -17.79
CA ASP A 236 9.30 -0.10 -18.07
C ASP A 236 9.50 0.71 -19.37
#